data_5aa338ef1239afa51cf87b6921ee8749
#
_entry.id   5aa338ef1239afa51cf87b6921ee8749
#
_cell.length_a   1.000
_cell.length_b   1.000
_cell.length_c   1.000
_cell.angle_alpha   90.00
_cell.angle_beta   90.00
_cell.angle_gamma   90.00
#
_symmetry.space_group_name_H-M   'P 1'
#
loop_
_entity.id
_entity.type
_entity.pdbx_description
1 polymer ?
#
loop_
_entity_poly.entity_id
_entity_poly.type
_entity_poly.pdbx_seq_one_letter_code
_entity_poly.pdbx_strand_id
1 'polypeptide(L)'
;MTTEVLMKKQLKNLNKEIETLDLGSVIDWIEENIIEVRDNGILTYSLGGPNIYINVYDELLEGYWGSDRVFKSCDTTVFKDYLEMFVA
;
A
#
# COMPACT_ATOMS: atom_id res chain seq x y z
N MET A 1 -16.25 -17.69 -0.72
CA MET A 1 -15.74 -16.35 -0.34
C MET A 1 -15.54 -15.54 -1.62
N THR A 2 -16.06 -14.32 -1.66
CA THR A 2 -15.96 -13.47 -2.85
C THR A 2 -14.58 -12.83 -2.94
N THR A 3 -14.20 -12.36 -4.15
CA THR A 3 -12.95 -11.63 -4.35
C THR A 3 -12.92 -10.35 -3.51
N GLU A 4 -14.07 -9.68 -3.36
CA GLU A 4 -14.18 -8.47 -2.54
C GLU A 4 -13.83 -8.76 -1.08
N VAL A 5 -14.36 -9.86 -0.51
CA VAL A 5 -14.06 -10.24 0.87
C VAL A 5 -12.59 -10.58 1.06
N LEU A 6 -12.01 -11.29 0.09
CA LEU A 6 -10.57 -11.61 0.14
C LEU A 6 -9.71 -10.36 0.09
N MET A 7 -10.04 -9.39 -0.79
CA MET A 7 -9.32 -8.14 -0.86
C MET A 7 -9.43 -7.32 0.42
N LYS A 8 -10.63 -7.25 1.01
CA LYS A 8 -10.81 -6.54 2.30
C LYS A 8 -9.91 -7.12 3.37
N LYS A 9 -9.81 -8.44 3.44
CA LYS A 9 -8.93 -9.12 4.38
C LYS A 9 -7.46 -8.80 4.13
N GLN A 10 -7.05 -8.81 2.86
CA GLN A 10 -5.68 -8.48 2.49
C GLN A 10 -5.33 -7.04 2.84
N LEU A 11 -6.22 -6.08 2.56
CA LEU A 11 -6.00 -4.68 2.92
C LEU A 11 -5.93 -4.49 4.43
N LYS A 12 -6.77 -5.18 5.18
CA LYS A 12 -6.74 -5.15 6.65
C LYS A 12 -5.39 -5.65 7.18
N ASN A 13 -4.90 -6.75 6.65
CA ASN A 13 -3.61 -7.32 7.07
C ASN A 13 -2.45 -6.41 6.69
N LEU A 14 -2.49 -5.84 5.48
CA LEU A 14 -1.48 -4.88 5.02
C LEU A 14 -1.47 -3.64 5.90
N ASN A 15 -2.64 -3.12 6.26
CA ASN A 15 -2.74 -1.96 7.15
C ASN A 15 -2.09 -2.23 8.50
N LYS A 16 -2.32 -3.42 9.07
CA LYS A 16 -1.68 -3.81 10.34
C LYS A 16 -0.17 -3.86 10.22
N GLU A 17 0.33 -4.38 9.11
CA GLU A 17 1.76 -4.45 8.86
C GLU A 17 2.36 -3.05 8.75
N ILE A 18 1.70 -2.15 8.02
CA ILE A 18 2.14 -0.76 7.88
C ILE A 18 2.20 -0.04 9.23
N GLU A 19 1.25 -0.30 10.12
CA GLU A 19 1.22 0.30 11.46
C GLU A 19 2.46 -0.03 12.29
N THR A 20 3.16 -1.11 11.97
CA THR A 20 4.38 -1.50 12.69
C THR A 20 5.64 -0.84 12.15
N LEU A 21 5.56 -0.15 11.02
CA LEU A 21 6.72 0.44 10.37
C LEU A 21 7.08 1.78 11.00
N ASP A 22 8.39 2.04 11.07
CA ASP A 22 8.94 3.33 11.41
C ASP A 22 9.91 3.76 10.30
N LEU A 23 10.49 4.94 10.44
CA LEU A 23 11.41 5.46 9.43
C LEU A 23 12.67 4.58 9.27
N GLY A 24 13.07 3.87 10.33
CA GLY A 24 14.20 2.97 10.28
C GLY A 24 13.94 1.67 9.53
N SER A 25 12.69 1.18 9.53
CA SER A 25 12.33 -0.09 8.90
C SER A 25 11.64 0.06 7.54
N VAL A 26 11.11 1.25 7.24
CA VAL A 26 10.30 1.45 6.02
C VAL A 26 11.12 1.24 4.74
N ILE A 27 12.38 1.60 4.74
CA ILE A 27 13.24 1.47 3.56
C ILE A 27 13.37 0.00 3.17
N ASP A 28 13.73 -0.86 4.12
CA ASP A 28 13.85 -2.30 3.88
C ASP A 28 12.51 -2.91 3.50
N TRP A 29 11.44 -2.48 4.16
CA TRP A 29 10.09 -2.97 3.86
C TRP A 29 9.68 -2.64 2.42
N ILE A 30 9.97 -1.42 1.95
CA ILE A 30 9.68 -1.02 0.57
C ILE A 30 10.50 -1.86 -0.41
N GLU A 31 11.79 -2.05 -0.17
CA GLU A 31 12.64 -2.86 -1.03
C GLU A 31 12.14 -4.30 -1.15
N GLU A 32 11.62 -4.87 -0.05
CA GLU A 32 11.15 -6.25 -0.04
C GLU A 32 9.73 -6.43 -0.58
N ASN A 33 8.87 -5.43 -0.44
CA ASN A 33 7.43 -5.60 -0.66
C ASN A 33 6.84 -4.74 -1.78
N ILE A 34 7.50 -3.67 -2.19
CA ILE A 34 6.96 -2.74 -3.18
C ILE A 34 7.57 -3.02 -4.54
N ILE A 35 6.72 -3.20 -5.54
CA ILE A 35 7.13 -3.50 -6.92
C ILE A 35 7.59 -2.23 -7.64
N GLU A 36 6.89 -1.12 -7.42
CA GLU A 36 7.15 0.14 -8.11
C GLU A 36 6.76 1.32 -7.21
N VAL A 37 7.59 2.36 -7.20
CA VAL A 37 7.28 3.65 -6.56
C VAL A 37 7.06 4.66 -7.66
N ARG A 38 5.86 5.24 -7.73
CA ARG A 38 5.52 6.23 -8.76
C ARG A 38 5.64 7.65 -8.23
N ASP A 39 5.92 8.60 -9.13
CA ASP A 39 6.09 10.01 -8.80
C ASP A 39 4.86 10.64 -8.12
N ASN A 40 3.67 10.13 -8.43
CA ASN A 40 2.42 10.64 -7.87
C ASN A 40 2.11 10.10 -6.47
N GLY A 41 3.07 9.42 -5.84
CA GLY A 41 2.88 8.88 -4.49
C GLY A 41 2.10 7.57 -4.43
N ILE A 42 2.03 6.84 -5.52
CA ILE A 42 1.40 5.52 -5.55
C ILE A 42 2.49 4.45 -5.45
N LEU A 43 2.37 3.60 -4.42
CA LEU A 43 3.26 2.45 -4.25
C LEU A 43 2.52 1.19 -4.71
N THR A 44 3.09 0.47 -5.65
CA THR A 44 2.49 -0.78 -6.15
C THR A 44 2.95 -1.93 -5.27
N TYR A 45 2.00 -2.53 -4.53
CA TYR A 45 2.27 -3.63 -3.61
C TYR A 45 2.07 -4.99 -4.26
N SER A 46 1.02 -5.17 -5.05
CA SER A 46 0.70 -6.44 -5.69
C SER A 46 0.11 -6.22 -7.07
N LEU A 47 0.48 -7.08 -8.01
CA LEU A 47 -0.07 -7.09 -9.37
C LEU A 47 -0.44 -8.53 -9.74
N GLY A 48 -1.42 -8.64 -10.61
CA GLY A 48 -1.77 -9.92 -11.22
C GLY A 48 -2.85 -10.71 -10.54
N GLY A 49 -3.42 -10.21 -9.46
CA GLY A 49 -4.61 -10.78 -8.86
C GLY A 49 -4.54 -11.00 -7.36
N PRO A 50 -5.00 -10.03 -6.56
CA PRO A 50 -5.48 -8.71 -6.96
C PRO A 50 -4.35 -7.70 -7.17
N ASN A 51 -4.67 -6.57 -7.78
CA ASN A 51 -3.76 -5.42 -7.81
C ASN A 51 -4.00 -4.61 -6.54
N ILE A 52 -2.93 -4.34 -5.79
CA ILE A 52 -3.01 -3.58 -4.55
C ILE A 52 -2.02 -2.43 -4.58
N TYR A 53 -2.52 -1.24 -4.24
CA TYR A 53 -1.74 0.00 -4.24
C TYR A 53 -1.84 0.69 -2.89
N ILE A 54 -0.76 1.36 -2.49
CA ILE A 54 -0.76 2.28 -1.35
C ILE A 54 -0.77 3.68 -1.94
N ASN A 55 -1.88 4.40 -1.76
CA ASN A 55 -1.99 5.79 -2.20
C ASN A 55 -1.58 6.68 -1.03
N VAL A 56 -0.31 7.10 -1.06
CA VAL A 56 0.31 7.76 0.09
C VAL A 56 -0.35 9.10 0.41
N TYR A 57 -0.59 9.93 -0.60
CA TYR A 57 -1.12 11.28 -0.37
C TYR A 57 -2.61 11.29 -0.03
N ASP A 58 -3.36 10.31 -0.51
CA ASP A 58 -4.78 10.18 -0.16
C ASP A 58 -5.01 9.33 1.10
N GLU A 59 -3.94 8.75 1.65
CA GLU A 59 -3.99 7.92 2.86
C GLU A 59 -4.96 6.75 2.71
N LEU A 60 -4.83 6.05 1.56
CA LEU A 60 -5.70 4.93 1.20
C LEU A 60 -4.90 3.71 0.75
N LEU A 61 -5.40 2.55 1.13
CA LEU A 61 -5.06 1.29 0.48
C LEU A 61 -6.14 0.99 -0.55
N GLU A 62 -5.74 0.58 -1.75
CA GLU A 62 -6.65 0.34 -2.87
C GLU A 62 -6.46 -1.06 -3.39
N GLY A 63 -7.54 -1.80 -3.54
CA GLY A 63 -7.52 -3.15 -4.11
C GLY A 63 -8.47 -3.25 -5.32
N TYR A 64 -7.97 -3.88 -6.39
CA TYR A 64 -8.72 -4.05 -7.63
C TYR A 64 -8.58 -5.48 -8.13
N TRP A 65 -9.68 -6.14 -8.41
CA TRP A 65 -9.69 -7.46 -9.02
C TRP A 65 -10.91 -7.60 -9.93
N GLY A 66 -10.67 -7.64 -11.25
CA GLY A 66 -11.76 -7.60 -12.22
C GLY A 66 -12.51 -6.29 -12.10
N SER A 67 -13.82 -6.35 -11.88
CA SER A 67 -14.66 -5.18 -11.65
C SER A 67 -14.79 -4.80 -10.18
N ASP A 68 -14.25 -5.60 -9.27
CA ASP A 68 -14.33 -5.35 -7.84
C ASP A 68 -13.28 -4.32 -7.42
N ARG A 69 -13.67 -3.42 -6.52
CA ARG A 69 -12.80 -2.39 -5.94
C ARG A 69 -13.03 -2.33 -4.44
N VAL A 70 -11.95 -2.24 -3.69
CA VAL A 70 -12.02 -2.11 -2.23
C VAL A 70 -11.02 -1.06 -1.80
N PHE A 71 -11.43 -0.20 -0.87
CA PHE A 71 -10.60 0.88 -0.33
C PHE A 71 -10.58 0.78 1.18
N LYS A 72 -9.45 1.15 1.78
CA LYS A 72 -9.31 1.18 3.24
C LYS A 72 -8.42 2.35 3.63
N SER A 73 -8.88 3.16 4.58
CA SER A 73 -8.07 4.23 5.16
C SER A 73 -6.84 3.64 5.85
N CYS A 74 -5.71 4.33 5.69
CA CYS A 74 -4.44 3.89 6.23
C CYS A 74 -3.60 5.11 6.62
N ASP A 75 -2.91 5.05 7.75
CA ASP A 75 -1.94 6.07 8.12
C ASP A 75 -0.67 5.84 7.28
N THR A 76 -0.43 6.72 6.33
CA THR A 76 0.70 6.62 5.39
C THR A 76 1.85 7.56 5.73
N THR A 77 1.89 8.10 6.94
CA THR A 77 2.89 9.09 7.35
C THR A 77 4.32 8.59 7.12
N VAL A 78 4.60 7.34 7.46
CA VAL A 78 5.94 6.76 7.26
C VAL A 78 6.35 6.75 5.79
N PHE A 79 5.40 6.55 4.88
CA PHE A 79 5.66 6.59 3.44
C PHE A 79 5.83 8.03 2.93
N LYS A 80 5.08 8.99 3.49
CA LYS A 80 5.27 10.40 3.15
C LYS A 80 6.69 10.84 3.49
N ASP A 81 7.15 10.47 4.67
CA ASP A 81 8.51 10.78 5.12
C ASP A 81 9.55 10.14 4.19
N TYR A 82 9.34 8.88 3.79
CA TYR A 82 10.20 8.20 2.83
C TYR A 82 10.26 8.94 1.49
N LEU A 83 9.09 9.31 0.94
CA LEU A 83 9.03 9.99 -0.35
C LEU A 83 9.72 11.35 -0.30
N GLU A 84 9.56 12.10 0.77
CA GLU A 84 10.23 13.39 0.94
C GLU A 84 11.76 13.25 0.99
N MET A 85 12.27 12.18 1.62
CA MET A 85 13.71 11.97 1.78
C MET A 85 14.38 11.41 0.53
N PHE A 86 13.70 10.55 -0.24
CA PHE A 86 14.36 9.77 -1.28
C PHE A 86 13.82 10.00 -2.68
N VAL A 87 12.65 10.56 -2.85
CA VAL A 87 11.98 10.68 -4.15
C VAL A 87 11.70 12.12 -4.53
N ALA A 88 11.39 12.96 -3.57
CA ALA A 88 11.02 14.36 -3.82
C ALA A 88 12.21 15.21 -4.26
#